data_c6f5985df9bd94ea55dcf9ebddf94de1
#
_entry.id   c6f5985df9bd94ea55dcf9ebddf94de1
#
_cell.length_a   1.000
_cell.length_b   1.000
_cell.length_c   1.000
_cell.angle_alpha   90.00
_cell.angle_beta   90.00
_cell.angle_gamma   90.00
#
_symmetry.space_group_name_H-M   'P 1'
#
loop_
_entity.id
_entity.type
_entity.pdbx_description
1 polymer ?
#
loop_
_entity_poly.entity_id
_entity_poly.type
_entity_poly.pdbx_seq_one_letter_code
_entity_poly.pdbx_strand_id
1 'polypeptide(L)'
;MAAHEETEADTEAVKRHRALFRAVRRRKNPPLRRTDITVTDEAAVKRAVKAASLGNAMEWFDFGIYSYLAVTIGHVFFPSGNDTVQLVSSFATFAVSFLVRPIGGMVFGPMGDKIGRKKVLALTMIMMAIGTLAIGLIPSYATIGFWAPVLLIFFRLVQGFSTGGEYGGASTFIAEYAPDKRRGYFGSFLEMGTLAGYTGAAGLVLILNSALGSDAMESWGWRVPFLVAGPLGLVGLYLRLKLDETPAFQKMEDATFHAASEGASTVETTAKGDLAKIFRDHWPTLILCIALVGAYNVTDYMLLSYMPTYLSDELGYDDSHGLLILIGTMVILMLIITQVGRLSDRFGRKPLLMTGMVGFLVVSIPAFLLIQQGSLLAVSGGMLLLGLSLVCLLGTMSATLPALFPTSVRYGSLSVGYNLSASLFGGTAPLVITSLISITGTDMIPAYYSMAAAVVGVIAVACMKETAQKPLSGSPPSVETKEEAAEMVEAQAPAPRF
;
A
#
# COMPACT_ATOMS: atom_id res chain seq x y z
N MET A 1 0.34 -26.31 69.28
CA MET A 1 0.52 -24.87 69.06
C MET A 1 1.38 -24.57 67.84
N ALA A 2 2.55 -25.16 67.66
CA ALA A 2 3.43 -24.84 66.53
C ALA A 2 2.84 -25.12 65.12
N ALA A 3 2.03 -26.18 64.93
CA ALA A 3 1.44 -26.50 63.62
C ALA A 3 0.30 -25.55 63.18
N HIS A 4 -0.29 -24.78 64.10
CA HIS A 4 -1.32 -23.78 63.80
C HIS A 4 -0.68 -22.43 63.37
N GLU A 5 0.47 -22.06 63.88
CA GLU A 5 1.20 -20.86 63.51
C GLU A 5 1.84 -20.94 62.11
N GLU A 6 2.35 -22.13 61.72
CA GLU A 6 2.87 -22.31 60.33
C GLU A 6 1.78 -22.17 59.27
N THR A 7 0.54 -22.65 59.54
CA THR A 7 -0.59 -22.58 58.59
C THR A 7 -1.13 -21.15 58.45
N GLU A 8 -1.08 -20.32 59.51
CA GLU A 8 -1.47 -18.89 59.43
C GLU A 8 -0.42 -18.06 58.70
N ALA A 9 0.88 -18.31 58.92
CA ALA A 9 1.97 -17.61 58.25
C ALA A 9 1.97 -17.88 56.74
N ASP A 10 1.72 -19.12 56.32
CA ASP A 10 1.60 -19.48 54.88
C ASP A 10 0.36 -18.83 54.25
N THR A 11 -0.75 -18.74 54.99
CA THR A 11 -1.98 -18.10 54.48
C THR A 11 -1.81 -16.58 54.33
N GLU A 12 -1.07 -15.93 55.22
CA GLU A 12 -0.74 -14.49 55.11
C GLU A 12 0.29 -14.21 54.01
N ALA A 13 1.29 -15.09 53.82
CA ALA A 13 2.25 -14.99 52.70
C ALA A 13 1.55 -15.10 51.35
N VAL A 14 0.61 -16.04 51.17
CA VAL A 14 -0.20 -16.19 49.96
C VAL A 14 -1.12 -14.98 49.75
N LYS A 15 -1.71 -14.41 50.80
CA LYS A 15 -2.51 -13.19 50.69
C LYS A 15 -1.65 -11.97 50.33
N ARG A 16 -0.45 -11.81 50.87
CA ARG A 16 0.51 -10.76 50.51
C ARG A 16 0.97 -10.94 49.06
N HIS A 17 1.26 -12.15 48.60
CA HIS A 17 1.68 -12.44 47.25
C HIS A 17 0.56 -12.12 46.22
N ARG A 18 -0.70 -12.49 46.52
CA ARG A 18 -1.88 -12.12 45.69
C ARG A 18 -2.14 -10.60 45.71
N ALA A 19 -1.91 -9.89 46.81
CA ALA A 19 -2.03 -8.45 46.86
C ALA A 19 -0.93 -7.73 46.06
N LEU A 20 0.31 -8.23 46.14
CA LEU A 20 1.44 -7.76 45.31
C LEU A 20 1.19 -8.02 43.83
N PHE A 21 0.68 -9.21 43.46
CA PHE A 21 0.32 -9.51 42.06
C PHE A 21 -0.81 -8.63 41.53
N ARG A 22 -1.82 -8.30 42.37
CA ARG A 22 -2.86 -7.33 42.03
C ARG A 22 -2.35 -5.90 41.91
N ALA A 23 -1.43 -5.51 42.76
CA ALA A 23 -0.79 -4.18 42.73
C ALA A 23 0.13 -4.03 41.51
N VAL A 24 0.91 -5.07 41.18
CA VAL A 24 1.76 -5.10 39.97
C VAL A 24 0.90 -5.13 38.68
N ARG A 25 -0.26 -5.83 38.67
CA ARG A 25 -1.19 -5.84 37.56
C ARG A 25 -1.91 -4.50 37.39
N ARG A 26 -2.20 -3.76 38.47
CA ARG A 26 -2.72 -2.37 38.44
C ARG A 26 -1.65 -1.36 38.02
N ARG A 27 -0.36 -1.60 38.28
CA ARG A 27 0.73 -0.74 37.78
C ARG A 27 1.05 -0.92 36.28
N LYS A 28 0.57 -1.97 35.62
CA LYS A 28 0.80 -2.20 34.20
C LYS A 28 -0.01 -1.29 33.27
N ASN A 29 -1.10 -0.66 33.75
CA ASN A 29 -1.85 0.35 33.01
C ASN A 29 -2.17 1.50 33.97
N PRO A 30 -1.27 2.47 34.15
CA PRO A 30 -1.60 3.70 34.92
C PRO A 30 -2.75 4.41 34.19
N PRO A 31 -3.65 5.09 34.94
CA PRO A 31 -4.70 5.89 34.34
C PRO A 31 -4.07 6.94 33.41
N LEU A 32 -4.63 7.06 32.19
CA LEU A 32 -4.17 8.04 31.21
C LEU A 32 -4.31 9.45 31.77
N ARG A 33 -3.24 10.24 31.64
CA ARG A 33 -3.25 11.67 31.93
C ARG A 33 -3.50 12.45 30.65
N ARG A 34 -3.96 13.69 30.74
CA ARG A 34 -4.10 14.56 29.55
C ARG A 34 -2.81 14.73 28.76
N THR A 35 -1.67 14.68 29.44
CA THR A 35 -0.32 14.73 28.83
C THR A 35 0.04 13.48 28.02
N ASP A 36 -0.65 12.37 28.29
CA ASP A 36 -0.43 11.08 27.59
C ASP A 36 -1.26 10.96 26.30
N ILE A 37 -2.13 11.95 26.02
CA ILE A 37 -3.01 11.99 24.84
C ILE A 37 -2.48 13.02 23.86
N THR A 38 -2.32 12.63 22.61
CA THR A 38 -1.91 13.54 21.52
C THR A 38 -3.14 14.22 20.93
N VAL A 39 -3.17 15.55 21.00
CA VAL A 39 -4.19 16.35 20.28
C VAL A 39 -3.61 16.72 18.93
N THR A 40 -4.29 16.31 17.84
CA THR A 40 -3.80 16.52 16.47
C THR A 40 -4.17 17.91 15.95
N ASP A 41 -3.23 18.57 15.26
CA ASP A 41 -3.53 19.73 14.44
C ASP A 41 -4.12 19.29 13.08
N GLU A 42 -5.40 19.55 12.86
CA GLU A 42 -6.09 19.18 11.63
C GLU A 42 -5.39 19.75 10.36
N ALA A 43 -4.81 20.95 10.45
CA ALA A 43 -4.10 21.55 9.33
C ALA A 43 -2.79 20.77 9.02
N ALA A 44 -2.08 20.32 10.05
CA ALA A 44 -0.90 19.49 9.88
C ALA A 44 -1.26 18.10 9.29
N VAL A 45 -2.35 17.47 9.77
CA VAL A 45 -2.85 16.20 9.23
C VAL A 45 -3.19 16.36 7.74
N LYS A 46 -3.95 17.40 7.37
CA LYS A 46 -4.32 17.65 5.96
C LYS A 46 -3.09 17.88 5.05
N ARG A 47 -2.09 18.63 5.52
CA ARG A 47 -0.83 18.84 4.77
C ARG A 47 -0.09 17.50 4.56
N ALA A 48 0.03 16.71 5.62
CA ALA A 48 0.67 15.42 5.60
C ALA A 48 -0.01 14.44 4.63
N VAL A 49 -1.33 14.32 4.72
CA VAL A 49 -2.16 13.47 3.85
C VAL A 49 -2.05 13.90 2.40
N LYS A 50 -2.17 15.21 2.10
CA LYS A 50 -2.04 15.72 0.74
C LYS A 50 -0.69 15.38 0.11
N ALA A 51 0.39 15.55 0.86
CA ALA A 51 1.73 15.27 0.36
C ALA A 51 1.97 13.77 0.14
N ALA A 52 1.50 12.91 1.06
CA ALA A 52 1.60 11.46 0.91
C ALA A 52 0.77 10.97 -0.29
N SER A 53 -0.46 11.47 -0.45
CA SER A 53 -1.34 11.11 -1.58
C SER A 53 -0.77 11.56 -2.93
N LEU A 54 -0.19 12.76 -3.02
CA LEU A 54 0.44 13.24 -4.26
C LEU A 54 1.69 12.42 -4.61
N GLY A 55 2.53 12.08 -3.62
CA GLY A 55 3.68 11.20 -3.85
C GLY A 55 3.25 9.82 -4.36
N ASN A 56 2.24 9.25 -3.73
CA ASN A 56 1.66 7.97 -4.14
C ASN A 56 1.05 8.04 -5.56
N ALA A 57 0.37 9.15 -5.90
CA ALA A 57 -0.18 9.34 -7.25
C ALA A 57 0.91 9.35 -8.33
N MET A 58 2.08 9.93 -8.05
CA MET A 58 3.20 9.94 -9.00
C MET A 58 3.80 8.54 -9.19
N GLU A 59 3.97 7.78 -8.10
CA GLU A 59 4.43 6.39 -8.17
C GLU A 59 3.50 5.55 -9.06
N TRP A 60 2.18 5.63 -8.82
CA TRP A 60 1.20 4.86 -9.56
C TRP A 60 0.97 5.36 -10.98
N PHE A 61 1.24 6.63 -11.27
CA PHE A 61 1.29 7.15 -12.63
C PHE A 61 2.40 6.45 -13.44
N ASP A 62 3.60 6.32 -12.88
CA ASP A 62 4.74 5.68 -13.56
C ASP A 62 4.50 4.19 -13.81
N PHE A 63 3.91 3.47 -12.86
CA PHE A 63 3.54 2.06 -13.06
C PHE A 63 2.38 1.90 -14.03
N GLY A 64 1.39 2.79 -13.98
CA GLY A 64 0.25 2.82 -14.89
C GLY A 64 0.66 3.02 -16.34
N ILE A 65 1.56 3.95 -16.63
CA ILE A 65 2.09 4.17 -17.99
C ILE A 65 2.62 2.86 -18.60
N TYR A 66 3.47 2.15 -17.86
CA TYR A 66 4.04 0.91 -18.37
C TYR A 66 2.96 -0.15 -18.60
N SER A 67 2.04 -0.29 -17.67
CA SER A 67 0.96 -1.28 -17.75
C SER A 67 0.04 -1.04 -18.94
N TYR A 68 -0.35 0.22 -19.17
CA TYR A 68 -1.25 0.58 -20.27
C TYR A 68 -0.58 0.61 -21.65
N LEU A 69 0.74 0.61 -21.67
CA LEU A 69 1.55 0.46 -22.89
C LEU A 69 2.17 -0.94 -23.02
N ALA A 70 1.71 -1.93 -22.23
CA ALA A 70 2.35 -3.25 -22.17
C ALA A 70 2.42 -3.94 -23.53
N VAL A 71 1.37 -3.87 -24.34
CA VAL A 71 1.33 -4.40 -25.72
C VAL A 71 2.34 -3.68 -26.59
N THR A 72 2.30 -2.34 -26.65
CA THR A 72 3.24 -1.51 -27.43
C THR A 72 4.69 -1.76 -27.01
N ILE A 73 4.96 -1.88 -25.72
CA ILE A 73 6.32 -2.19 -25.20
C ILE A 73 6.74 -3.60 -25.64
N GLY A 74 5.82 -4.55 -25.67
CA GLY A 74 6.03 -5.89 -26.21
C GLY A 74 6.55 -5.84 -27.65
N HIS A 75 5.86 -5.12 -28.52
CA HIS A 75 6.21 -4.96 -29.94
C HIS A 75 7.54 -4.25 -30.13
N VAL A 76 7.80 -3.18 -29.36
CA VAL A 76 9.00 -2.32 -29.52
C VAL A 76 10.27 -2.98 -29.02
N PHE A 77 10.21 -3.72 -27.90
CA PHE A 77 11.40 -4.24 -27.21
C PHE A 77 11.61 -5.75 -27.34
N PHE A 78 10.57 -6.52 -27.65
CA PHE A 78 10.63 -7.98 -27.69
C PHE A 78 10.12 -8.53 -29.04
N PRO A 79 10.77 -8.21 -30.17
CA PRO A 79 10.30 -8.66 -31.48
C PRO A 79 10.29 -10.19 -31.54
N SER A 80 9.12 -10.75 -31.71
CA SER A 80 8.84 -12.16 -31.86
C SER A 80 7.78 -12.31 -32.93
N GLY A 81 7.74 -13.42 -33.63
CA GLY A 81 6.62 -13.74 -34.56
C GLY A 81 5.34 -14.15 -33.80
N ASN A 82 5.24 -13.96 -32.52
CA ASN A 82 4.11 -14.34 -31.68
C ASN A 82 3.81 -13.24 -30.67
N ASP A 83 2.64 -12.61 -30.79
CA ASP A 83 2.19 -11.48 -29.97
C ASP A 83 2.07 -11.86 -28.49
N THR A 84 1.61 -13.09 -28.18
CA THR A 84 1.55 -13.59 -26.80
C THR A 84 2.94 -13.63 -26.15
N VAL A 85 3.99 -14.03 -26.88
CA VAL A 85 5.36 -14.06 -26.36
C VAL A 85 5.86 -12.64 -26.08
N GLN A 86 5.50 -11.69 -26.93
CA GLN A 86 5.83 -10.27 -26.74
C GLN A 86 5.15 -9.71 -25.49
N LEU A 87 3.87 -9.96 -25.34
CA LEU A 87 3.07 -9.50 -24.19
C LEU A 87 3.55 -10.13 -22.88
N VAL A 88 3.77 -11.45 -22.86
CA VAL A 88 4.33 -12.17 -21.69
C VAL A 88 5.70 -11.61 -21.30
N SER A 89 6.57 -11.30 -22.29
CA SER A 89 7.89 -10.70 -22.04
C SER A 89 7.78 -9.29 -21.45
N SER A 90 6.82 -8.50 -21.94
CA SER A 90 6.51 -7.18 -21.38
C SER A 90 6.05 -7.27 -19.94
N PHE A 91 5.09 -8.14 -19.61
CA PHE A 91 4.64 -8.34 -18.24
C PHE A 91 5.68 -9.02 -17.34
N ALA A 92 6.55 -9.87 -17.87
CA ALA A 92 7.70 -10.39 -17.11
C ALA A 92 8.63 -9.24 -16.70
N THR A 93 8.88 -8.29 -17.61
CA THR A 93 9.68 -7.08 -17.33
C THR A 93 8.97 -6.16 -16.32
N PHE A 94 7.64 -6.06 -16.38
CA PHE A 94 6.85 -5.38 -15.34
C PHE A 94 7.05 -6.04 -13.98
N ALA A 95 6.89 -7.36 -13.90
CA ALA A 95 7.04 -8.13 -12.67
C ALA A 95 8.44 -8.02 -12.04
N VAL A 96 9.49 -8.00 -12.85
CA VAL A 96 10.88 -7.85 -12.39
C VAL A 96 11.08 -6.60 -11.53
N SER A 97 10.44 -5.48 -11.86
CA SER A 97 10.52 -4.26 -11.05
C SER A 97 9.91 -4.43 -9.65
N PHE A 98 8.91 -5.28 -9.52
CA PHE A 98 8.31 -5.58 -8.20
C PHE A 98 9.14 -6.57 -7.41
N LEU A 99 9.75 -7.56 -8.04
CA LEU A 99 10.57 -8.56 -7.37
C LEU A 99 11.78 -7.97 -6.64
N VAL A 100 12.28 -6.82 -7.08
CA VAL A 100 13.42 -6.13 -6.44
C VAL A 100 12.99 -5.18 -5.30
N ARG A 101 11.70 -4.83 -5.17
CA ARG A 101 11.20 -3.93 -4.12
C ARG A 101 11.58 -4.34 -2.68
N PRO A 102 11.51 -5.61 -2.27
CA PRO A 102 11.91 -6.01 -0.93
C PRO A 102 13.38 -5.68 -0.63
N ILE A 103 14.27 -5.82 -1.64
CA ILE A 103 15.69 -5.49 -1.50
C ILE A 103 15.85 -3.97 -1.30
N GLY A 104 15.12 -3.16 -2.08
CA GLY A 104 15.07 -1.70 -1.90
C GLY A 104 14.61 -1.32 -0.48
N GLY A 105 13.55 -1.94 0.02
CA GLY A 105 13.05 -1.73 1.38
C GLY A 105 14.08 -2.07 2.47
N MET A 106 14.83 -3.16 2.29
CA MET A 106 15.90 -3.57 3.21
C MET A 106 17.09 -2.58 3.22
N VAL A 107 17.33 -1.87 2.12
CA VAL A 107 18.40 -0.87 2.00
C VAL A 107 17.93 0.50 2.48
N PHE A 108 16.80 0.98 1.96
CA PHE A 108 16.32 2.32 2.25
C PHE A 108 15.67 2.47 3.64
N GLY A 109 15.13 1.40 4.22
CA GLY A 109 14.62 1.40 5.59
C GLY A 109 15.68 1.82 6.60
N PRO A 110 16.75 1.06 6.80
CA PRO A 110 17.85 1.41 7.71
C PRO A 110 18.56 2.71 7.34
N MET A 111 18.64 3.04 6.05
CA MET A 111 19.23 4.29 5.60
C MET A 111 18.37 5.48 6.05
N GLY A 112 17.03 5.37 6.01
CA GLY A 112 16.10 6.39 6.49
C GLY A 112 16.22 6.65 7.99
N ASP A 113 16.49 5.61 8.76
CA ASP A 113 16.72 5.74 10.20
C ASP A 113 18.07 6.41 10.54
N LYS A 114 19.08 6.31 9.64
CA LYS A 114 20.41 6.91 9.83
C LYS A 114 20.55 8.35 9.33
N ILE A 115 20.05 8.63 8.11
CA ILE A 115 20.28 9.94 7.45
C ILE A 115 19.04 10.83 7.37
N GLY A 116 17.91 10.35 7.92
CA GLY A 116 16.61 11.01 7.91
C GLY A 116 15.69 10.51 6.79
N ARG A 117 14.43 10.33 7.11
CA ARG A 117 13.40 9.79 6.21
C ARG A 117 13.19 10.69 5.00
N LYS A 118 13.19 12.01 5.20
CA LYS A 118 13.03 13.01 4.14
C LYS A 118 14.10 12.89 3.05
N LYS A 119 15.37 12.71 3.42
CA LYS A 119 16.50 12.59 2.48
C LYS A 119 16.41 11.30 1.67
N VAL A 120 16.06 10.19 2.32
CA VAL A 120 15.89 8.89 1.64
C VAL A 120 14.72 8.95 0.67
N LEU A 121 13.57 9.48 1.08
CA LEU A 121 12.41 9.65 0.20
C LEU A 121 12.73 10.56 -1.01
N ALA A 122 13.53 11.60 -0.83
CA ALA A 122 13.97 12.43 -1.96
C ALA A 122 14.89 11.64 -2.90
N LEU A 123 15.82 10.84 -2.37
CA LEU A 123 16.70 9.99 -3.18
C LEU A 123 15.92 8.95 -3.98
N THR A 124 14.97 8.25 -3.35
CA THR A 124 14.15 7.24 -4.02
C THR A 124 13.31 7.84 -5.14
N MET A 125 12.72 9.02 -4.94
CA MET A 125 11.99 9.73 -5.98
C MET A 125 12.88 10.15 -7.16
N ILE A 126 14.10 10.63 -6.88
CA ILE A 126 15.06 10.98 -7.95
C ILE A 126 15.40 9.73 -8.77
N MET A 127 15.70 8.61 -8.09
CA MET A 127 16.01 7.35 -8.76
C MET A 127 14.85 6.87 -9.64
N MET A 128 13.62 6.95 -9.12
CA MET A 128 12.41 6.57 -9.85
C MET A 128 12.20 7.47 -11.08
N ALA A 129 12.27 8.78 -10.91
CA ALA A 129 12.11 9.74 -12.01
C ALA A 129 13.17 9.56 -13.10
N ILE A 130 14.43 9.32 -12.72
CA ILE A 130 15.51 9.02 -13.68
C ILE A 130 15.23 7.70 -14.40
N GLY A 131 14.82 6.65 -13.67
CA GLY A 131 14.49 5.36 -14.25
C GLY A 131 13.37 5.46 -15.28
N THR A 132 12.27 6.17 -14.94
CA THR A 132 11.13 6.37 -15.83
C THR A 132 11.52 7.19 -17.06
N LEU A 133 12.20 8.31 -16.87
CA LEU A 133 12.67 9.15 -17.97
C LEU A 133 13.60 8.38 -18.91
N ALA A 134 14.53 7.60 -18.35
CA ALA A 134 15.49 6.81 -19.12
C ALA A 134 14.79 5.76 -19.99
N ILE A 135 13.72 5.12 -19.51
CA ILE A 135 12.92 4.17 -20.32
C ILE A 135 12.43 4.86 -21.60
N GLY A 136 11.89 6.09 -21.50
CA GLY A 136 11.42 6.85 -22.66
C GLY A 136 12.52 7.21 -23.67
N LEU A 137 13.79 7.18 -23.25
CA LEU A 137 14.96 7.49 -24.09
C LEU A 137 15.61 6.25 -24.71
N ILE A 138 15.24 5.02 -24.33
CA ILE A 138 15.82 3.80 -24.88
C ILE A 138 15.47 3.69 -26.37
N PRO A 139 16.46 3.45 -27.26
CA PRO A 139 16.17 3.11 -28.64
C PRO A 139 15.46 1.75 -28.76
N SER A 140 14.65 1.57 -29.80
CA SER A 140 13.91 0.32 -30.03
C SER A 140 14.84 -0.85 -30.34
N TYR A 141 14.32 -2.08 -30.26
CA TYR A 141 15.06 -3.28 -30.66
C TYR A 141 15.57 -3.21 -32.10
N ALA A 142 14.79 -2.63 -33.02
CA ALA A 142 15.20 -2.44 -34.40
C ALA A 142 16.48 -1.59 -34.55
N THR A 143 16.78 -0.73 -33.56
CA THR A 143 17.94 0.17 -33.62
C THR A 143 19.16 -0.41 -32.92
N ILE A 144 19.02 -0.96 -31.70
CA ILE A 144 20.16 -1.41 -30.85
C ILE A 144 20.10 -2.92 -30.53
N GLY A 145 19.15 -3.66 -31.12
CA GLY A 145 19.02 -5.10 -30.94
C GLY A 145 18.84 -5.52 -29.47
N PHE A 146 19.54 -6.57 -29.07
CA PHE A 146 19.48 -7.18 -27.75
C PHE A 146 19.69 -6.19 -26.57
N TRP A 147 20.40 -5.09 -26.80
CA TRP A 147 20.60 -4.08 -25.75
C TRP A 147 19.33 -3.33 -25.36
N ALA A 148 18.32 -3.27 -26.22
CA ALA A 148 17.05 -2.61 -25.92
C ALA A 148 16.33 -3.24 -24.72
N PRO A 149 16.00 -4.55 -24.71
CA PRO A 149 15.38 -5.19 -23.55
C PRO A 149 16.30 -5.22 -22.33
N VAL A 150 17.63 -5.32 -22.50
CA VAL A 150 18.57 -5.28 -21.36
C VAL A 150 18.49 -3.94 -20.64
N LEU A 151 18.52 -2.82 -21.36
CA LEU A 151 18.38 -1.49 -20.79
C LEU A 151 17.00 -1.28 -20.17
N LEU A 152 15.94 -1.76 -20.80
CA LEU A 152 14.60 -1.70 -20.26
C LEU A 152 14.51 -2.41 -18.90
N ILE A 153 14.99 -3.65 -18.81
CA ILE A 153 15.03 -4.42 -17.56
C ILE A 153 15.89 -3.70 -16.51
N PHE A 154 17.04 -3.17 -16.89
CA PHE A 154 17.91 -2.43 -15.96
C PHE A 154 17.20 -1.24 -15.34
N PHE A 155 16.57 -0.37 -16.15
CA PHE A 155 15.85 0.79 -15.60
C PHE A 155 14.58 0.40 -14.83
N ARG A 156 13.91 -0.69 -15.20
CA ARG A 156 12.81 -1.28 -14.43
C ARG A 156 13.28 -1.78 -13.05
N LEU A 157 14.48 -2.38 -12.96
CA LEU A 157 15.09 -2.74 -11.68
C LEU A 157 15.40 -1.51 -10.82
N VAL A 158 15.93 -0.43 -11.42
CA VAL A 158 16.19 0.85 -10.73
C VAL A 158 14.90 1.44 -10.16
N GLN A 159 13.81 1.48 -10.96
CA GLN A 159 12.48 1.92 -10.51
C GLN A 159 11.98 1.07 -9.33
N GLY A 160 11.96 -0.25 -9.50
CA GLY A 160 11.46 -1.15 -8.46
C GLY A 160 12.27 -1.10 -7.17
N PHE A 161 13.59 -1.00 -7.27
CA PHE A 161 14.47 -0.83 -6.11
C PHE A 161 14.15 0.46 -5.35
N SER A 162 13.90 1.57 -6.06
CA SER A 162 13.61 2.87 -5.45
C SER A 162 12.31 2.87 -4.65
N THR A 163 11.26 2.17 -5.11
CA THR A 163 9.92 2.23 -4.48
C THR A 163 9.75 1.36 -3.23
N GLY A 164 10.76 0.55 -2.88
CA GLY A 164 10.68 -0.46 -1.79
C GLY A 164 10.35 0.07 -0.38
N GLY A 165 10.45 1.38 -0.13
CA GLY A 165 10.16 1.98 1.18
C GLY A 165 8.96 2.92 1.20
N GLU A 166 8.36 3.26 0.05
CA GLU A 166 7.45 4.40 -0.05
C GLU A 166 6.06 4.15 0.54
N TYR A 167 5.37 3.09 0.12
CA TYR A 167 4.00 2.82 0.58
C TYR A 167 3.91 2.59 2.09
N GLY A 168 4.79 1.74 2.64
CA GLY A 168 4.84 1.48 4.09
C GLY A 168 5.08 2.75 4.90
N GLY A 169 5.94 3.64 4.39
CA GLY A 169 6.21 4.95 4.97
C GLY A 169 5.01 5.88 4.94
N ALA A 170 4.39 6.05 3.77
CA ALA A 170 3.25 6.93 3.57
C ALA A 170 2.02 6.49 4.40
N SER A 171 1.71 5.19 4.39
CA SER A 171 0.61 4.61 5.15
C SER A 171 0.82 4.75 6.67
N THR A 172 2.03 4.44 7.18
CA THR A 172 2.39 4.61 8.59
C THR A 172 2.32 6.08 9.00
N PHE A 173 2.85 6.98 8.15
CA PHE A 173 2.84 8.41 8.39
C PHE A 173 1.41 8.95 8.56
N ILE A 174 0.51 8.67 7.64
CA ILE A 174 -0.89 9.08 7.74
C ILE A 174 -1.53 8.48 9.00
N ALA A 175 -1.30 7.19 9.28
CA ALA A 175 -1.90 6.52 10.41
C ALA A 175 -1.47 7.08 11.77
N GLU A 176 -0.23 7.58 11.88
CA GLU A 176 0.31 8.16 13.12
C GLU A 176 -0.09 9.62 13.33
N TYR A 177 -0.37 10.36 12.24
CA TYR A 177 -0.87 11.74 12.33
C TYR A 177 -2.38 11.81 12.50
N ALA A 178 -3.12 10.85 11.94
CA ALA A 178 -4.57 10.86 11.95
C ALA A 178 -5.13 10.57 13.36
N PRO A 179 -6.18 11.27 13.80
CA PRO A 179 -6.88 10.95 15.04
C PRO A 179 -7.50 9.55 14.94
N ASP A 180 -7.55 8.84 16.08
CA ASP A 180 -7.96 7.43 16.15
C ASP A 180 -9.34 7.16 15.53
N LYS A 181 -10.28 8.09 15.71
CA LYS A 181 -11.66 8.00 15.22
C LYS A 181 -11.82 8.27 13.71
N ARG A 182 -10.80 8.89 13.06
CA ARG A 182 -10.88 9.27 11.64
C ARG A 182 -9.70 8.75 10.80
N ARG A 183 -9.01 7.74 11.30
CA ARG A 183 -7.84 7.17 10.61
C ARG A 183 -8.20 6.53 9.27
N GLY A 184 -9.36 5.89 9.16
CA GLY A 184 -9.86 5.34 7.90
C GLY A 184 -10.14 6.43 6.86
N TYR A 185 -10.81 7.50 7.28
CA TYR A 185 -11.06 8.66 6.41
C TYR A 185 -9.75 9.27 5.87
N PHE A 186 -8.80 9.59 6.73
CA PHE A 186 -7.52 10.16 6.29
C PHE A 186 -6.66 9.17 5.51
N GLY A 187 -6.67 7.88 5.91
CA GLY A 187 -5.97 6.82 5.21
C GLY A 187 -6.45 6.59 3.79
N SER A 188 -7.76 6.71 3.53
CA SER A 188 -8.35 6.50 2.21
C SER A 188 -7.85 7.49 1.14
N PHE A 189 -7.31 8.66 1.53
CA PHE A 189 -6.70 9.60 0.59
C PHE A 189 -5.40 9.05 -0.02
N LEU A 190 -4.70 8.13 0.64
CA LEU A 190 -3.53 7.50 0.06
C LEU A 190 -3.92 6.73 -1.20
N GLU A 191 -4.95 5.91 -1.11
CA GLU A 191 -5.45 5.12 -2.25
C GLU A 191 -6.24 5.96 -3.26
N MET A 192 -6.82 7.07 -2.85
CA MET A 192 -7.31 8.07 -3.80
C MET A 192 -6.15 8.60 -4.66
N GLY A 193 -4.95 8.74 -4.09
CA GLY A 193 -3.73 9.04 -4.84
C GLY A 193 -3.39 7.94 -5.86
N THR A 194 -3.48 6.66 -5.46
CA THR A 194 -3.30 5.51 -6.37
C THR A 194 -4.24 5.61 -7.58
N LEU A 195 -5.54 5.77 -7.34
CA LEU A 195 -6.54 5.91 -8.41
C LEU A 195 -6.26 7.14 -9.30
N ALA A 196 -5.86 8.26 -8.71
CA ALA A 196 -5.53 9.48 -9.47
C ALA A 196 -4.30 9.28 -10.37
N GLY A 197 -3.28 8.57 -9.87
CA GLY A 197 -2.08 8.21 -10.65
C GLY A 197 -2.43 7.34 -11.85
N TYR A 198 -3.13 6.25 -11.63
CA TYR A 198 -3.61 5.37 -12.71
C TYR A 198 -4.52 6.11 -13.70
N THR A 199 -5.47 6.93 -13.21
CA THR A 199 -6.37 7.73 -14.08
C THR A 199 -5.58 8.71 -14.93
N GLY A 200 -4.56 9.37 -14.36
CA GLY A 200 -3.68 10.28 -15.10
C GLY A 200 -2.87 9.57 -16.18
N ALA A 201 -2.32 8.40 -15.87
CA ALA A 201 -1.60 7.56 -16.83
C ALA A 201 -2.52 7.08 -17.97
N ALA A 202 -3.69 6.53 -17.63
CA ALA A 202 -4.67 6.07 -18.62
C ALA A 202 -5.17 7.22 -19.51
N GLY A 203 -5.44 8.39 -18.91
CA GLY A 203 -5.87 9.58 -19.64
C GLY A 203 -4.81 10.08 -20.62
N LEU A 204 -3.54 10.09 -20.22
CA LEU A 204 -2.44 10.49 -21.11
C LEU A 204 -2.27 9.49 -22.27
N VAL A 205 -2.30 8.19 -21.99
CA VAL A 205 -2.20 7.15 -23.03
C VAL A 205 -3.40 7.22 -23.97
N LEU A 206 -4.62 7.40 -23.45
CA LEU A 206 -5.84 7.58 -24.24
C LEU A 206 -5.75 8.78 -25.20
N ILE A 207 -5.31 9.94 -24.71
CA ILE A 207 -5.13 11.15 -25.53
C ILE A 207 -4.12 10.89 -26.65
N LEU A 208 -3.01 10.23 -26.33
CA LEU A 208 -1.96 9.94 -27.31
C LEU A 208 -2.43 8.92 -28.35
N ASN A 209 -3.08 7.83 -27.95
CA ASN A 209 -3.65 6.84 -28.86
C ASN A 209 -4.65 7.49 -29.84
N SER A 210 -5.55 8.34 -29.29
CA SER A 210 -6.56 9.02 -30.11
C SER A 210 -5.99 10.08 -31.05
N ALA A 211 -4.90 10.74 -30.65
CA ALA A 211 -4.30 11.83 -31.44
C ALA A 211 -3.29 11.33 -32.47
N LEU A 212 -2.54 10.26 -32.17
CA LEU A 212 -1.42 9.80 -33.00
C LEU A 212 -1.77 8.57 -33.85
N GLY A 213 -2.68 7.72 -33.38
CA GLY A 213 -2.94 6.40 -33.94
C GLY A 213 -1.85 5.37 -33.65
N SER A 214 -2.12 4.09 -33.96
CA SER A 214 -1.27 2.94 -33.57
C SER A 214 0.14 3.01 -34.17
N ASP A 215 0.31 3.36 -35.43
CA ASP A 215 1.62 3.40 -36.10
C ASP A 215 2.57 4.43 -35.45
N ALA A 216 2.04 5.63 -35.13
CA ALA A 216 2.85 6.66 -34.47
C ALA A 216 3.10 6.31 -33.00
N MET A 217 2.13 5.67 -32.33
CA MET A 217 2.31 5.19 -30.96
C MET A 217 3.43 4.14 -30.88
N GLU A 218 3.48 3.17 -31.77
CA GLU A 218 4.54 2.15 -31.80
C GLU A 218 5.91 2.71 -32.20
N SER A 219 5.95 3.70 -33.10
CA SER A 219 7.23 4.24 -33.57
C SER A 219 7.88 5.19 -32.56
N TRP A 220 7.15 6.15 -31.99
CA TRP A 220 7.68 7.16 -31.08
C TRP A 220 6.73 7.59 -29.95
N GLY A 221 5.42 7.52 -30.15
CA GLY A 221 4.42 8.08 -29.24
C GLY A 221 4.45 7.46 -27.85
N TRP A 222 4.79 6.19 -27.74
CA TRP A 222 4.94 5.49 -26.48
C TRP A 222 5.99 6.11 -25.52
N ARG A 223 6.94 6.89 -26.07
CA ARG A 223 7.96 7.59 -25.28
C ARG A 223 7.41 8.76 -24.48
N VAL A 224 6.39 9.42 -25.02
CA VAL A 224 5.84 10.67 -24.46
C VAL A 224 5.40 10.52 -23.00
N PRO A 225 4.64 9.49 -22.61
CA PRO A 225 4.25 9.31 -21.20
C PRO A 225 5.44 9.18 -20.26
N PHE A 226 6.48 8.44 -20.64
CA PHE A 226 7.71 8.30 -19.84
C PHE A 226 8.48 9.62 -19.73
N LEU A 227 8.51 10.42 -20.78
CA LEU A 227 9.16 11.74 -20.77
C LEU A 227 8.38 12.75 -19.92
N VAL A 228 7.04 12.68 -19.88
CA VAL A 228 6.18 13.52 -19.01
C VAL A 228 6.39 13.16 -17.54
N ALA A 229 6.64 11.89 -17.22
CA ALA A 229 6.92 11.44 -15.86
C ALA A 229 8.16 12.13 -15.24
N GLY A 230 9.16 12.49 -16.03
CA GLY A 230 10.36 13.20 -15.55
C GLY A 230 10.04 14.56 -14.88
N PRO A 231 9.42 15.53 -15.55
CA PRO A 231 8.94 16.76 -14.94
C PRO A 231 8.00 16.54 -13.75
N LEU A 232 7.08 15.57 -13.82
CA LEU A 232 6.22 15.24 -12.68
C LEU A 232 7.03 14.77 -11.47
N GLY A 233 8.05 13.94 -11.68
CA GLY A 233 8.97 13.52 -10.63
C GLY A 233 9.70 14.70 -9.96
N LEU A 234 10.09 15.72 -10.73
CA LEU A 234 10.69 16.95 -10.18
C LEU A 234 9.69 17.75 -9.33
N VAL A 235 8.43 17.83 -9.74
CA VAL A 235 7.36 18.45 -8.94
C VAL A 235 7.18 17.68 -7.62
N GLY A 236 7.14 16.36 -7.67
CA GLY A 236 7.04 15.52 -6.47
C GLY A 236 8.22 15.71 -5.53
N LEU A 237 9.42 15.71 -6.05
CA LEU A 237 10.64 16.00 -5.29
C LEU A 237 10.57 17.36 -4.60
N TYR A 238 10.17 18.42 -5.32
CA TYR A 238 10.01 19.75 -4.76
C TYR A 238 9.00 19.79 -3.61
N LEU A 239 7.85 19.13 -3.78
CA LEU A 239 6.83 19.06 -2.74
C LEU A 239 7.33 18.32 -1.50
N ARG A 240 8.06 17.22 -1.67
CA ARG A 240 8.66 16.45 -0.54
C ARG A 240 9.77 17.22 0.17
N LEU A 241 10.58 17.97 -0.55
CA LEU A 241 11.64 18.78 0.07
C LEU A 241 11.07 19.93 0.93
N LYS A 242 9.84 20.40 0.64
CA LYS A 242 9.13 21.40 1.44
C LYS A 242 8.43 20.86 2.69
N LEU A 243 8.29 19.54 2.83
CA LEU A 243 7.73 18.94 4.03
C LEU A 243 8.75 18.96 5.16
N ASP A 244 8.26 19.18 6.39
CA ASP A 244 9.06 19.01 7.59
C ASP A 244 9.31 17.53 7.85
N GLU A 245 10.39 17.22 8.58
CA GLU A 245 10.67 15.86 9.04
C GLU A 245 9.55 15.40 9.97
N THR A 246 9.30 14.09 10.05
CA THR A 246 8.20 13.55 10.86
C THR A 246 8.40 13.86 12.34
N PRO A 247 7.35 14.25 13.12
CA PRO A 247 7.47 14.48 14.54
C PRO A 247 8.02 13.28 15.32
N ALA A 248 7.78 12.07 14.84
CA ALA A 248 8.35 10.87 15.44
C ALA A 248 9.88 10.81 15.25
N PHE A 249 10.38 11.21 14.06
CA PHE A 249 11.81 11.28 13.80
C PHE A 249 12.46 12.43 14.54
N GLN A 250 11.83 13.62 14.58
CA GLN A 250 12.32 14.76 15.36
C GLN A 250 12.47 14.43 16.84
N LYS A 251 11.46 13.77 17.44
CA LYS A 251 11.56 13.31 18.85
C LYS A 251 12.67 12.28 19.07
N MET A 252 12.93 11.42 18.09
CA MET A 252 14.01 10.42 18.17
C MET A 252 15.38 11.10 18.02
N GLU A 253 15.50 12.08 17.12
CA GLU A 253 16.71 12.89 16.94
C GLU A 253 17.04 13.71 18.17
N ASP A 254 16.04 14.39 18.77
CA ASP A 254 16.16 15.13 20.02
C ASP A 254 16.58 14.20 21.18
N ALA A 255 15.95 13.03 21.30
CA ALA A 255 16.30 12.05 22.33
C ALA A 255 17.71 11.50 22.16
N THR A 256 18.15 11.27 20.91
CA THR A 256 19.51 10.82 20.60
C THR A 256 20.53 11.90 20.90
N PHE A 257 20.22 13.16 20.58
CA PHE A 257 21.07 14.31 20.89
C PHE A 257 21.22 14.51 22.40
N HIS A 258 20.13 14.40 23.16
CA HIS A 258 20.17 14.48 24.64
C HIS A 258 20.96 13.31 25.25
N ALA A 259 20.76 12.07 24.77
CA ALA A 259 21.51 10.92 25.25
C ALA A 259 23.02 11.03 24.94
N ALA A 260 23.38 11.53 23.77
CA ALA A 260 24.77 11.78 23.40
C ALA A 260 25.41 12.90 24.26
N SER A 261 24.65 13.93 24.61
CA SER A 261 25.12 15.03 25.50
C SER A 261 25.29 14.58 26.96
N GLU A 262 24.57 13.55 27.40
CA GLU A 262 24.65 12.95 28.73
C GLU A 262 25.69 11.81 28.81
N GLY A 263 26.44 11.52 27.73
CA GLY A 263 27.48 10.48 27.73
C GLY A 263 26.95 9.04 27.82
N ALA A 264 25.64 8.84 27.61
CA ALA A 264 25.02 7.53 27.55
C ALA A 264 25.41 6.85 26.24
N SER A 265 25.92 5.61 26.32
CA SER A 265 26.18 4.78 25.12
C SER A 265 24.88 4.60 24.34
N THR A 266 24.77 5.22 23.17
CA THR A 266 23.67 4.96 22.25
C THR A 266 23.72 3.49 21.87
N VAL A 267 22.73 2.73 22.30
CA VAL A 267 22.55 1.34 21.85
C VAL A 267 22.26 1.43 20.34
N GLU A 268 23.26 1.20 19.52
CA GLU A 268 23.09 0.95 18.10
C GLU A 268 22.21 -0.29 17.93
N THR A 269 20.88 -0.08 17.80
CA THR A 269 19.99 -1.14 17.33
C THR A 269 20.39 -1.40 15.88
N THR A 270 21.15 -2.45 15.67
CA THR A 270 21.59 -2.87 14.36
C THR A 270 20.35 -3.29 13.58
N ALA A 271 20.15 -2.79 12.36
CA ALA A 271 19.03 -3.14 11.45
C ALA A 271 18.81 -4.67 11.33
N LYS A 272 19.89 -5.46 11.45
CA LYS A 272 19.84 -6.93 11.52
C LYS A 272 19.10 -7.44 12.77
N GLY A 273 19.25 -6.77 13.92
CA GLY A 273 18.57 -7.15 15.17
C GLY A 273 17.06 -6.88 15.11
N ASP A 274 16.66 -5.79 14.45
CA ASP A 274 15.24 -5.44 14.30
C ASP A 274 14.53 -6.37 13.32
N LEU A 275 15.14 -6.72 12.19
CA LEU A 275 14.61 -7.71 11.25
C LEU A 275 14.47 -9.10 11.89
N ALA A 276 15.50 -9.57 12.61
CA ALA A 276 15.44 -10.85 13.31
C ALA A 276 14.31 -10.88 14.36
N LYS A 277 14.09 -9.76 15.06
CA LYS A 277 13.01 -9.59 16.04
C LYS A 277 11.63 -9.63 15.38
N ILE A 278 11.46 -8.98 14.21
CA ILE A 278 10.22 -9.02 13.43
C ILE A 278 9.87 -10.47 13.08
N PHE A 279 10.81 -11.20 12.51
CA PHE A 279 10.59 -12.59 12.08
C PHE A 279 10.39 -13.57 13.24
N ARG A 280 11.03 -13.32 14.39
CA ARG A 280 10.91 -14.22 15.55
C ARG A 280 9.65 -13.97 16.36
N ASP A 281 9.35 -12.69 16.65
CA ASP A 281 8.34 -12.35 17.66
C ASP A 281 6.98 -11.95 17.02
N HIS A 282 6.96 -11.56 15.72
CA HIS A 282 5.77 -11.05 15.03
C HIS A 282 5.40 -11.81 13.75
N TRP A 283 5.96 -13.01 13.52
CA TRP A 283 5.72 -13.79 12.31
C TRP A 283 4.22 -14.10 12.01
N PRO A 284 3.33 -14.37 13.02
CA PRO A 284 1.93 -14.63 12.70
C PRO A 284 1.24 -13.37 12.14
N THR A 285 1.57 -12.19 12.69
CA THR A 285 1.06 -10.90 12.20
C THR A 285 1.64 -10.57 10.82
N LEU A 286 2.89 -10.92 10.57
CA LEU A 286 3.53 -10.73 9.27
C LEU A 286 2.86 -11.60 8.20
N ILE A 287 2.58 -12.88 8.48
CA ILE A 287 1.83 -13.76 7.56
C ILE A 287 0.42 -13.21 7.31
N LEU A 288 -0.26 -12.74 8.35
CA LEU A 288 -1.57 -12.10 8.21
C LEU A 288 -1.49 -10.87 7.30
N CYS A 289 -0.47 -10.02 7.47
CA CYS A 289 -0.23 -8.87 6.62
C CYS A 289 0.02 -9.31 5.16
N ILE A 290 0.88 -10.31 4.95
CA ILE A 290 1.19 -10.85 3.61
C ILE A 290 -0.07 -11.39 2.93
N ALA A 291 -0.90 -12.15 3.64
CA ALA A 291 -2.13 -12.70 3.11
C ALA A 291 -3.17 -11.62 2.75
N LEU A 292 -3.36 -10.62 3.63
CA LEU A 292 -4.26 -9.49 3.38
C LEU A 292 -3.81 -8.66 2.18
N VAL A 293 -2.53 -8.28 2.16
CA VAL A 293 -1.96 -7.46 1.08
C VAL A 293 -1.88 -8.25 -0.21
N GLY A 294 -1.56 -9.54 -0.16
CA GLY A 294 -1.52 -10.42 -1.34
C GLY A 294 -2.89 -10.52 -2.01
N ALA A 295 -3.94 -10.79 -1.24
CA ALA A 295 -5.30 -10.85 -1.76
C ALA A 295 -5.77 -9.49 -2.32
N TYR A 296 -5.46 -8.40 -1.63
CA TYR A 296 -5.73 -7.05 -2.08
C TYR A 296 -4.99 -6.75 -3.40
N ASN A 297 -3.69 -6.99 -3.46
CA ASN A 297 -2.88 -6.68 -4.65
C ASN A 297 -3.32 -7.47 -5.89
N VAL A 298 -3.65 -8.76 -5.75
CA VAL A 298 -4.16 -9.55 -6.89
C VAL A 298 -5.39 -8.87 -7.50
N THR A 299 -6.36 -8.47 -6.68
CA THR A 299 -7.60 -7.86 -7.15
C THR A 299 -7.39 -6.45 -7.70
N ASP A 300 -6.49 -5.69 -7.09
CA ASP A 300 -6.14 -4.33 -7.49
C ASP A 300 -5.42 -4.31 -8.86
N TYR A 301 -4.34 -5.08 -8.99
CA TYR A 301 -3.57 -5.13 -10.24
C TYR A 301 -4.34 -5.81 -11.39
N MET A 302 -5.18 -6.79 -11.07
CA MET A 302 -6.07 -7.37 -12.07
C MET A 302 -7.00 -6.30 -12.65
N LEU A 303 -7.65 -5.51 -11.79
CA LEU A 303 -8.64 -4.52 -12.25
C LEU A 303 -8.00 -3.24 -12.80
N LEU A 304 -7.01 -2.66 -12.12
CA LEU A 304 -6.49 -1.34 -12.48
C LEU A 304 -5.32 -1.41 -13.47
N SER A 305 -4.59 -2.51 -13.50
CA SER A 305 -3.38 -2.66 -14.32
C SER A 305 -3.61 -3.56 -15.54
N TYR A 306 -4.27 -4.71 -15.37
CA TYR A 306 -4.39 -5.72 -16.44
C TYR A 306 -5.64 -5.57 -17.30
N MET A 307 -6.75 -5.06 -16.78
CA MET A 307 -8.01 -5.01 -17.53
C MET A 307 -7.96 -4.32 -18.90
N PRO A 308 -7.22 -3.21 -19.10
CA PRO A 308 -7.12 -2.64 -20.46
C PRO A 308 -6.57 -3.64 -21.47
N THR A 309 -5.48 -4.33 -21.12
CA THR A 309 -4.88 -5.37 -21.97
C THR A 309 -5.84 -6.54 -22.18
N TYR A 310 -6.56 -6.98 -21.13
CA TYR A 310 -7.56 -8.03 -21.28
C TYR A 310 -8.68 -7.64 -22.26
N LEU A 311 -9.14 -6.40 -22.18
CA LEU A 311 -10.18 -5.91 -23.08
C LEU A 311 -9.69 -5.81 -24.54
N SER A 312 -8.48 -5.33 -24.77
CA SER A 312 -7.96 -5.15 -26.14
C SER A 312 -7.41 -6.45 -26.74
N ASP A 313 -6.54 -7.15 -26.02
CA ASP A 313 -5.81 -8.30 -26.53
C ASP A 313 -6.66 -9.59 -26.55
N GLU A 314 -7.40 -9.86 -25.47
CA GLU A 314 -8.19 -11.10 -25.37
C GLU A 314 -9.61 -10.95 -25.95
N LEU A 315 -10.25 -9.80 -25.77
CA LEU A 315 -11.64 -9.59 -26.23
C LEU A 315 -11.75 -8.77 -27.52
N GLY A 316 -10.64 -8.27 -28.06
CA GLY A 316 -10.61 -7.49 -29.29
C GLY A 316 -11.32 -6.13 -29.22
N TYR A 317 -11.42 -5.55 -28.01
CA TYR A 317 -11.94 -4.21 -27.83
C TYR A 317 -10.93 -3.17 -28.33
N ASP A 318 -11.44 -2.06 -28.83
CA ASP A 318 -10.60 -0.90 -29.14
C ASP A 318 -9.91 -0.39 -27.85
N ASP A 319 -8.60 -0.18 -27.91
CA ASP A 319 -7.76 0.26 -26.79
C ASP A 319 -8.29 1.52 -26.14
N SER A 320 -8.76 2.49 -26.92
CA SER A 320 -9.28 3.76 -26.45
C SER A 320 -10.59 3.59 -25.67
N HIS A 321 -11.47 2.70 -26.14
CA HIS A 321 -12.71 2.38 -25.42
C HIS A 321 -12.43 1.65 -24.11
N GLY A 322 -11.49 0.69 -24.08
CA GLY A 322 -11.09 -0.02 -22.88
C GLY A 322 -10.53 0.93 -21.80
N LEU A 323 -9.63 1.83 -22.20
CA LEU A 323 -9.08 2.86 -21.31
C LEU A 323 -10.14 3.85 -20.81
N LEU A 324 -11.09 4.26 -21.67
CA LEU A 324 -12.18 5.17 -21.30
C LEU A 324 -13.08 4.55 -20.21
N ILE A 325 -13.46 3.28 -20.35
CA ILE A 325 -14.25 2.54 -19.37
C ILE A 325 -13.49 2.46 -18.04
N LEU A 326 -12.21 2.14 -18.09
CA LEU A 326 -11.37 2.07 -16.89
C LEU A 326 -11.27 3.43 -16.20
N ILE A 327 -11.04 4.52 -16.93
CA ILE A 327 -11.02 5.89 -16.40
C ILE A 327 -12.36 6.22 -15.74
N GLY A 328 -13.48 5.94 -16.41
CA GLY A 328 -14.81 6.16 -15.85
C GLY A 328 -15.03 5.40 -14.53
N THR A 329 -14.61 4.12 -14.50
CA THR A 329 -14.64 3.30 -13.28
C THR A 329 -13.79 3.93 -12.17
N MET A 330 -12.53 4.25 -12.43
CA MET A 330 -11.62 4.85 -11.43
C MET A 330 -12.14 6.19 -10.90
N VAL A 331 -12.71 7.04 -11.75
CA VAL A 331 -13.32 8.32 -11.32
C VAL A 331 -14.48 8.07 -10.37
N ILE A 332 -15.36 7.11 -10.65
CA ILE A 332 -16.45 6.74 -9.73
C ILE A 332 -15.88 6.24 -8.40
N LEU A 333 -14.85 5.38 -8.43
CA LEU A 333 -14.20 4.90 -7.21
C LEU A 333 -13.58 6.04 -6.40
N MET A 334 -12.94 7.03 -7.04
CA MET A 334 -12.38 8.22 -6.36
C MET A 334 -13.46 9.05 -5.66
N LEU A 335 -14.67 9.17 -6.21
CA LEU A 335 -15.78 9.90 -5.61
C LEU A 335 -16.29 9.23 -4.33
N ILE A 336 -16.20 7.91 -4.22
CA ILE A 336 -16.78 7.14 -3.11
C ILE A 336 -15.73 6.66 -2.08
N ILE A 337 -14.45 6.58 -2.43
CA ILE A 337 -13.41 5.97 -1.57
C ILE A 337 -13.29 6.62 -0.20
N THR A 338 -13.40 7.95 -0.12
CA THR A 338 -13.33 8.68 1.16
C THR A 338 -14.54 8.41 2.04
N GLN A 339 -15.70 8.14 1.44
CA GLN A 339 -16.90 7.74 2.17
C GLN A 339 -16.73 6.31 2.72
N VAL A 340 -16.13 5.41 1.94
CA VAL A 340 -15.78 4.05 2.42
C VAL A 340 -14.79 4.15 3.59
N GLY A 341 -13.79 5.03 3.51
CA GLY A 341 -12.90 5.34 4.64
C GLY A 341 -13.64 5.76 5.90
N ARG A 342 -14.64 6.67 5.78
CA ARG A 342 -15.50 7.08 6.91
C ARG A 342 -16.36 5.93 7.43
N LEU A 343 -16.91 5.12 6.53
CA LEU A 343 -17.69 3.94 6.90
C LEU A 343 -16.85 2.94 7.69
N SER A 344 -15.56 2.77 7.30
CA SER A 344 -14.63 1.91 8.01
C SER A 344 -14.32 2.39 9.43
N ASP A 345 -14.29 3.71 9.65
CA ASP A 345 -14.16 4.29 10.99
C ASP A 345 -15.43 4.09 11.84
N ARG A 346 -16.62 4.08 11.21
CA ARG A 346 -17.91 3.95 11.93
C ARG A 346 -18.31 2.50 12.20
N PHE A 347 -18.24 1.64 11.20
CA PHE A 347 -18.72 0.26 11.26
C PHE A 347 -17.62 -0.77 11.58
N GLY A 348 -16.37 -0.36 11.49
CA GLY A 348 -15.22 -1.22 11.64
C GLY A 348 -14.52 -1.50 10.29
N ARG A 349 -13.24 -1.81 10.38
CA ARG A 349 -12.41 -2.13 9.21
C ARG A 349 -12.63 -3.54 8.73
N LYS A 350 -12.78 -4.47 9.67
CA LYS A 350 -13.01 -5.88 9.37
C LYS A 350 -14.29 -6.12 8.54
N PRO A 351 -15.46 -5.53 8.85
CA PRO A 351 -16.67 -5.67 8.01
C PRO A 351 -16.47 -5.17 6.58
N LEU A 352 -15.82 -4.00 6.40
CA LEU A 352 -15.60 -3.43 5.06
C LEU A 352 -14.65 -4.28 4.21
N LEU A 353 -13.53 -4.74 4.79
CA LEU A 353 -12.61 -5.67 4.13
C LEU A 353 -13.30 -6.98 3.77
N MET A 354 -14.13 -7.51 4.70
CA MET A 354 -14.90 -8.71 4.44
C MET A 354 -15.89 -8.51 3.27
N THR A 355 -16.60 -7.37 3.24
CA THR A 355 -17.51 -7.03 2.14
C THR A 355 -16.77 -7.00 0.79
N GLY A 356 -15.58 -6.39 0.72
CA GLY A 356 -14.78 -6.36 -0.50
C GLY A 356 -14.33 -7.76 -0.94
N MET A 357 -13.81 -8.58 -0.02
CA MET A 357 -13.33 -9.94 -0.34
C MET A 357 -14.48 -10.88 -0.73
N VAL A 358 -15.59 -10.87 0.01
CA VAL A 358 -16.79 -11.64 -0.34
C VAL A 358 -17.40 -11.10 -1.65
N GLY A 359 -17.34 -9.78 -1.87
CA GLY A 359 -17.74 -9.17 -3.13
C GLY A 359 -17.00 -9.80 -4.30
N PHE A 360 -15.67 -9.91 -4.26
CA PHE A 360 -14.91 -10.59 -5.32
C PHE A 360 -15.28 -12.07 -5.49
N LEU A 361 -15.56 -12.80 -4.40
CA LEU A 361 -16.01 -14.20 -4.52
C LEU A 361 -17.35 -14.34 -5.25
N VAL A 362 -18.28 -13.43 -5.02
CA VAL A 362 -19.63 -13.52 -5.56
C VAL A 362 -19.73 -12.87 -6.94
N VAL A 363 -19.04 -11.73 -7.11
CA VAL A 363 -19.25 -10.84 -8.27
C VAL A 363 -18.31 -11.17 -9.42
N SER A 364 -17.14 -11.81 -9.21
CA SER A 364 -16.15 -12.01 -10.27
C SER A 364 -16.72 -12.75 -11.48
N ILE A 365 -17.36 -13.91 -11.30
CA ILE A 365 -17.94 -14.65 -12.43
C ILE A 365 -19.03 -13.84 -13.12
N PRO A 366 -20.08 -13.30 -12.47
CA PRO A 366 -21.06 -12.46 -13.13
C PRO A 366 -20.48 -11.24 -13.84
N ALA A 367 -19.49 -10.59 -13.24
CA ALA A 367 -18.85 -9.42 -13.82
C ALA A 367 -18.08 -9.77 -15.11
N PHE A 368 -17.32 -10.86 -15.13
CA PHE A 368 -16.60 -11.29 -16.33
C PHE A 368 -17.56 -11.81 -17.43
N LEU A 369 -18.66 -12.47 -17.06
CA LEU A 369 -19.70 -12.83 -18.03
C LEU A 369 -20.37 -11.58 -18.65
N LEU A 370 -20.54 -10.49 -17.90
CA LEU A 370 -21.00 -9.22 -18.46
C LEU A 370 -19.94 -8.60 -19.36
N ILE A 371 -18.67 -8.57 -18.96
CA ILE A 371 -17.57 -8.01 -19.74
C ILE A 371 -17.45 -8.73 -21.10
N GLN A 372 -17.59 -10.06 -21.12
CA GLN A 372 -17.51 -10.86 -22.34
C GLN A 372 -18.70 -10.66 -23.32
N GLN A 373 -19.80 -10.02 -22.89
CA GLN A 373 -20.93 -9.72 -23.81
C GLN A 373 -20.58 -8.68 -24.88
N GLY A 374 -19.50 -7.94 -24.69
CA GLY A 374 -18.98 -7.05 -25.70
C GLY A 374 -19.72 -5.72 -25.86
N SER A 375 -20.82 -5.45 -25.18
CA SER A 375 -21.47 -4.14 -25.22
C SER A 375 -20.85 -3.16 -24.22
N LEU A 376 -20.73 -1.88 -24.62
CA LEU A 376 -20.15 -0.83 -23.75
C LEU A 376 -20.80 -0.79 -22.36
N LEU A 377 -22.14 -0.95 -22.30
CA LEU A 377 -22.87 -0.93 -21.04
C LEU A 377 -22.55 -2.16 -20.17
N ALA A 378 -22.46 -3.35 -20.78
CA ALA A 378 -22.17 -4.58 -20.06
C ALA A 378 -20.72 -4.59 -19.54
N VAL A 379 -19.75 -4.16 -20.36
CA VAL A 379 -18.35 -4.03 -19.95
C VAL A 379 -18.23 -3.02 -18.81
N SER A 380 -18.83 -1.83 -18.93
CA SER A 380 -18.82 -0.82 -17.87
C SER A 380 -19.48 -1.32 -16.59
N GLY A 381 -20.60 -2.05 -16.71
CA GLY A 381 -21.29 -2.67 -15.59
C GLY A 381 -20.46 -3.70 -14.86
N GLY A 382 -19.78 -4.60 -15.60
CA GLY A 382 -18.88 -5.60 -15.03
C GLY A 382 -17.68 -4.97 -14.35
N MET A 383 -17.04 -3.97 -14.98
CA MET A 383 -15.93 -3.21 -14.40
C MET A 383 -16.34 -2.49 -13.11
N LEU A 384 -17.53 -1.87 -13.10
CA LEU A 384 -18.02 -1.17 -11.92
C LEU A 384 -18.34 -2.14 -10.77
N LEU A 385 -18.91 -3.31 -11.05
CA LEU A 385 -19.18 -4.33 -10.03
C LEU A 385 -17.89 -4.79 -9.35
N LEU A 386 -16.82 -5.06 -10.11
CA LEU A 386 -15.50 -5.37 -9.56
C LEU A 386 -14.92 -4.19 -8.81
N GLY A 387 -15.04 -2.98 -9.35
CA GLY A 387 -14.58 -1.74 -8.73
C GLY A 387 -15.25 -1.45 -7.39
N LEU A 388 -16.55 -1.69 -7.26
CA LEU A 388 -17.27 -1.53 -5.98
C LEU A 388 -16.80 -2.50 -4.91
N SER A 389 -16.38 -3.71 -5.29
CA SER A 389 -15.73 -4.64 -4.36
C SER A 389 -14.33 -4.16 -3.99
N LEU A 390 -13.56 -3.66 -4.97
CA LEU A 390 -12.20 -3.17 -4.77
C LEU A 390 -12.16 -1.93 -3.88
N VAL A 391 -13.09 -0.97 -4.04
CA VAL A 391 -13.07 0.28 -3.25
C VAL A 391 -13.27 0.04 -1.75
N CYS A 392 -13.95 -1.05 -1.36
CA CYS A 392 -14.05 -1.46 0.04
C CYS A 392 -12.67 -1.83 0.62
N LEU A 393 -11.80 -2.43 -0.20
CA LEU A 393 -10.43 -2.77 0.17
C LEU A 393 -9.55 -1.52 0.18
N LEU A 394 -9.53 -0.76 -0.92
CA LEU A 394 -8.79 0.49 -1.07
C LEU A 394 -9.07 1.47 0.07
N GLY A 395 -10.34 1.76 0.35
CA GLY A 395 -10.74 2.73 1.37
C GLY A 395 -10.39 2.35 2.81
N THR A 396 -9.99 1.08 3.04
CA THR A 396 -9.81 0.53 4.38
C THR A 396 -8.38 0.07 4.65
N MET A 397 -7.64 -0.39 3.62
CA MET A 397 -6.37 -1.09 3.77
C MET A 397 -5.28 -0.20 4.36
N SER A 398 -5.13 1.04 3.89
CA SER A 398 -4.10 1.99 4.34
C SER A 398 -4.19 2.35 5.83
N ALA A 399 -5.39 2.30 6.43
CA ALA A 399 -5.58 2.49 7.87
C ALA A 399 -5.44 1.18 8.67
N THR A 400 -5.69 0.03 8.03
CA THR A 400 -5.66 -1.29 8.66
C THR A 400 -4.24 -1.80 8.86
N LEU A 401 -3.41 -1.73 7.83
CA LEU A 401 -2.08 -2.34 7.81
C LEU A 401 -1.14 -1.79 8.89
N PRO A 402 -1.01 -0.46 9.10
CA PRO A 402 -0.18 0.07 10.19
C PRO A 402 -0.68 -0.33 11.57
N ALA A 403 -1.99 -0.55 11.74
CA ALA A 403 -2.58 -0.91 13.02
C ALA A 403 -2.33 -2.38 13.43
N LEU A 404 -1.85 -3.23 12.52
CA LEU A 404 -1.48 -4.62 12.81
C LEU A 404 -0.23 -4.71 13.69
N PHE A 405 0.69 -3.76 13.58
CA PHE A 405 2.01 -3.82 14.20
C PHE A 405 2.20 -2.78 15.30
N PRO A 406 2.93 -3.12 16.39
CA PRO A 406 3.29 -2.15 17.42
C PRO A 406 4.30 -1.13 16.87
N THR A 407 4.29 0.10 17.41
CA THR A 407 5.09 1.25 16.97
C THR A 407 6.58 0.91 16.77
N SER A 408 7.15 0.12 17.69
CA SER A 408 8.57 -0.20 17.69
C SER A 408 9.06 -0.99 16.46
N VAL A 409 8.14 -1.69 15.75
CA VAL A 409 8.47 -2.51 14.57
C VAL A 409 7.52 -2.24 13.40
N ARG A 410 6.60 -1.29 13.52
CA ARG A 410 5.52 -1.02 12.55
C ARG A 410 6.06 -0.75 11.15
N TYR A 411 6.95 0.22 11.02
CA TYR A 411 7.49 0.61 9.72
C TYR A 411 8.22 -0.56 9.03
N GLY A 412 9.15 -1.21 9.72
CA GLY A 412 9.92 -2.32 9.17
C GLY A 412 9.04 -3.53 8.82
N SER A 413 8.13 -3.92 9.72
CA SER A 413 7.22 -5.06 9.48
C SER A 413 6.26 -4.81 8.33
N LEU A 414 5.67 -3.61 8.27
CA LEU A 414 4.77 -3.23 7.19
C LEU A 414 5.50 -3.16 5.86
N SER A 415 6.69 -2.54 5.81
CA SER A 415 7.49 -2.47 4.58
C SER A 415 7.87 -3.86 4.06
N VAL A 416 8.30 -4.76 4.93
CA VAL A 416 8.63 -6.14 4.55
C VAL A 416 7.38 -6.88 4.06
N GLY A 417 6.29 -6.87 4.84
CA GLY A 417 5.07 -7.58 4.50
C GLY A 417 4.41 -7.08 3.22
N TYR A 418 4.33 -5.76 3.06
CA TYR A 418 3.75 -5.13 1.88
C TYR A 418 4.59 -5.40 0.62
N ASN A 419 5.89 -5.13 0.67
CA ASN A 419 6.75 -5.32 -0.51
C ASN A 419 6.87 -6.78 -0.94
N LEU A 420 6.94 -7.71 0.01
CA LEU A 420 6.95 -9.14 -0.30
C LEU A 420 5.65 -9.55 -0.99
N SER A 421 4.51 -9.09 -0.49
CA SER A 421 3.20 -9.36 -1.09
C SER A 421 3.05 -8.70 -2.47
N ALA A 422 3.42 -7.42 -2.59
CA ALA A 422 3.36 -6.70 -3.86
C ALA A 422 4.27 -7.34 -4.92
N SER A 423 5.43 -7.83 -4.51
CA SER A 423 6.35 -8.55 -5.39
C SER A 423 5.76 -9.86 -5.90
N LEU A 424 5.25 -10.69 -4.99
CA LEU A 424 4.82 -12.05 -5.32
C LEU A 424 3.41 -12.11 -5.94
N PHE A 425 2.51 -11.20 -5.58
CA PHE A 425 1.10 -11.28 -5.93
C PHE A 425 0.58 -10.06 -6.72
N GLY A 426 1.20 -8.89 -6.57
CA GLY A 426 0.79 -7.68 -7.28
C GLY A 426 1.43 -7.59 -8.67
N GLY A 427 2.70 -7.26 -8.74
CA GLY A 427 3.41 -7.05 -10.00
C GLY A 427 3.48 -8.30 -10.90
N THR A 428 3.31 -9.49 -10.35
CA THR A 428 3.23 -10.74 -11.12
C THR A 428 1.82 -11.05 -11.62
N ALA A 429 0.78 -10.41 -11.11
CA ALA A 429 -0.61 -10.75 -11.47
C ALA A 429 -0.88 -10.66 -12.99
N PRO A 430 -0.52 -9.60 -13.71
CA PRO A 430 -0.70 -9.55 -15.16
C PRO A 430 0.03 -10.70 -15.89
N LEU A 431 1.28 -10.97 -15.51
CA LEU A 431 2.08 -12.05 -16.07
C LEU A 431 1.43 -13.43 -15.87
N VAL A 432 0.98 -13.70 -14.65
CA VAL A 432 0.33 -14.98 -14.29
C VAL A 432 -0.97 -15.15 -15.06
N ILE A 433 -1.80 -14.11 -15.09
CA ILE A 433 -3.09 -14.15 -15.78
C ILE A 433 -2.90 -14.38 -17.28
N THR A 434 -2.06 -13.59 -17.97
CA THR A 434 -1.77 -13.75 -19.40
C THR A 434 -1.21 -15.13 -19.71
N SER A 435 -0.26 -15.61 -18.90
CA SER A 435 0.32 -16.95 -19.10
C SER A 435 -0.71 -18.06 -18.92
N LEU A 436 -1.59 -17.97 -17.94
CA LEU A 436 -2.65 -18.94 -17.71
C LEU A 436 -3.71 -18.93 -18.83
N ILE A 437 -4.09 -17.76 -19.33
CA ILE A 437 -5.00 -17.65 -20.49
C ILE A 437 -4.36 -18.35 -21.69
N SER A 438 -3.09 -18.01 -22.00
CA SER A 438 -2.36 -18.61 -23.12
C SER A 438 -2.25 -20.14 -23.05
N ILE A 439 -2.07 -20.70 -21.84
CA ILE A 439 -1.94 -22.16 -21.64
C ILE A 439 -3.30 -22.86 -21.68
N THR A 440 -4.33 -22.24 -21.10
CA THR A 440 -5.65 -22.89 -20.90
C THR A 440 -6.65 -22.57 -22.00
N GLY A 441 -6.44 -21.48 -22.73
CA GLY A 441 -7.41 -20.94 -23.70
C GLY A 441 -8.71 -20.44 -23.05
N THR A 442 -8.67 -20.06 -21.76
CA THR A 442 -9.86 -19.69 -21.00
C THR A 442 -9.81 -18.23 -20.58
N ASP A 443 -10.68 -17.40 -21.14
CA ASP A 443 -10.78 -15.96 -20.86
C ASP A 443 -11.34 -15.66 -19.45
N MET A 444 -11.80 -16.69 -18.73
CA MET A 444 -12.30 -16.56 -17.35
C MET A 444 -11.20 -16.60 -16.27
N ILE A 445 -9.93 -16.78 -16.65
CA ILE A 445 -8.80 -16.85 -15.72
C ILE A 445 -8.75 -15.66 -14.77
N PRO A 446 -8.94 -14.38 -15.19
CA PRO A 446 -8.90 -13.24 -14.26
C PRO A 446 -9.96 -13.34 -13.15
N ALA A 447 -11.15 -13.88 -13.46
CA ALA A 447 -12.21 -14.13 -12.48
C ALA A 447 -11.77 -15.19 -11.47
N TYR A 448 -11.29 -16.34 -11.93
CA TYR A 448 -10.86 -17.43 -11.04
C TYR A 448 -9.66 -17.04 -10.18
N TYR A 449 -8.70 -16.30 -10.74
CA TYR A 449 -7.53 -15.82 -10.03
C TYR A 449 -7.91 -14.83 -8.91
N SER A 450 -8.84 -13.90 -9.21
CA SER A 450 -9.37 -12.96 -8.22
C SER A 450 -10.17 -13.66 -7.12
N MET A 451 -10.97 -14.67 -7.47
CA MET A 451 -11.70 -15.49 -6.48
C MET A 451 -10.76 -16.28 -5.58
N ALA A 452 -9.72 -16.89 -6.14
CA ALA A 452 -8.72 -17.63 -5.34
C ALA A 452 -8.02 -16.70 -4.33
N ALA A 453 -7.63 -15.49 -4.76
CA ALA A 453 -7.08 -14.47 -3.89
C ALA A 453 -8.09 -14.03 -2.82
N ALA A 454 -9.35 -13.85 -3.20
CA ALA A 454 -10.42 -13.45 -2.29
C ALA A 454 -10.69 -14.51 -1.20
N VAL A 455 -10.57 -15.81 -1.50
CA VAL A 455 -10.64 -16.89 -0.46
C VAL A 455 -9.56 -16.67 0.59
N VAL A 456 -8.31 -16.43 0.17
CA VAL A 456 -7.20 -16.16 1.08
C VAL A 456 -7.49 -14.89 1.89
N GLY A 457 -8.02 -13.85 1.24
CA GLY A 457 -8.41 -12.60 1.86
C GLY A 457 -9.50 -12.76 2.92
N VAL A 458 -10.57 -13.52 2.63
CA VAL A 458 -11.65 -13.84 3.60
C VAL A 458 -11.09 -14.51 4.85
N ILE A 459 -10.21 -15.51 4.68
CA ILE A 459 -9.56 -16.22 5.81
C ILE A 459 -8.71 -15.22 6.61
N ALA A 460 -7.90 -14.41 5.95
CA ALA A 460 -7.04 -13.42 6.60
C ALA A 460 -7.86 -12.38 7.37
N VAL A 461 -8.92 -11.83 6.77
CA VAL A 461 -9.83 -10.88 7.44
C VAL A 461 -10.55 -11.55 8.62
N ALA A 462 -10.96 -12.82 8.51
CA ALA A 462 -11.57 -13.55 9.62
C ALA A 462 -10.62 -13.66 10.83
N CYS A 463 -9.33 -13.92 10.58
CA CYS A 463 -8.28 -14.03 11.62
C CYS A 463 -7.87 -12.65 12.20
N MET A 464 -8.12 -11.55 11.48
CA MET A 464 -7.76 -10.20 11.92
C MET A 464 -8.60 -9.74 13.10
N LYS A 465 -7.99 -9.00 14.02
CA LYS A 465 -8.70 -8.28 15.09
C LYS A 465 -9.18 -6.92 14.58
N GLU A 466 -10.36 -6.49 15.05
CA GLU A 466 -10.86 -5.14 14.73
C GLU A 466 -9.95 -4.06 15.31
N THR A 467 -9.59 -3.07 14.50
CA THR A 467 -8.66 -1.99 14.84
C THR A 467 -9.26 -0.59 14.75
N ALA A 468 -10.52 -0.47 14.30
CA ALA A 468 -11.19 0.83 14.18
C ALA A 468 -11.35 1.52 15.54
N GLN A 469 -11.19 2.82 15.55
CA GLN A 469 -11.33 3.71 16.73
C GLN A 469 -10.44 3.35 17.93
N LYS A 470 -9.44 2.50 17.74
CA LYS A 470 -8.49 2.11 18.79
C LYS A 470 -7.16 2.82 18.57
N PRO A 471 -6.48 3.20 19.66
CA PRO A 471 -5.11 3.68 19.57
C PRO A 471 -4.21 2.66 18.86
N LEU A 472 -3.26 3.14 18.09
CA LEU A 472 -2.25 2.26 17.51
C LEU A 472 -1.45 1.58 18.62
N SER A 473 -1.20 0.28 18.45
CA SER A 473 -0.44 -0.49 19.44
C SER A 473 0.93 0.16 19.69
N GLY A 474 1.22 0.49 20.95
CA GLY A 474 2.47 1.15 21.36
C GLY A 474 2.54 2.66 21.10
N SER A 475 1.47 3.28 20.60
CA SER A 475 1.35 4.74 20.47
C SER A 475 0.35 5.29 21.50
N PRO A 476 0.52 6.55 21.95
CA PRO A 476 -0.49 7.22 22.74
C PRO A 476 -1.80 7.39 21.95
N PRO A 477 -2.96 7.48 22.63
CA PRO A 477 -4.21 7.83 21.98
C PRO A 477 -4.11 9.19 21.28
N SER A 478 -4.75 9.30 20.11
CA SER A 478 -4.74 10.49 19.26
C SER A 478 -6.18 10.97 19.05
N VAL A 479 -6.45 12.24 19.42
CA VAL A 479 -7.78 12.86 19.38
C VAL A 479 -7.77 14.17 18.59
N GLU A 480 -8.94 14.65 18.17
CA GLU A 480 -9.07 15.89 17.39
C GLU A 480 -9.04 17.14 18.26
N THR A 481 -9.62 17.08 19.47
CA THR A 481 -9.81 18.26 20.31
C THR A 481 -9.31 18.04 21.75
N LYS A 482 -9.05 19.14 22.46
CA LYS A 482 -8.69 19.11 23.88
C LYS A 482 -9.85 18.65 24.76
N GLU A 483 -11.07 18.92 24.33
CA GLU A 483 -12.33 18.49 24.99
C GLU A 483 -12.43 16.96 24.93
N GLU A 484 -12.20 16.36 23.76
CA GLU A 484 -12.19 14.91 23.60
C GLU A 484 -11.10 14.24 24.44
N ALA A 485 -9.92 14.86 24.58
CA ALA A 485 -8.88 14.40 25.48
C ALA A 485 -9.33 14.44 26.96
N ALA A 486 -10.07 15.47 27.34
CA ALA A 486 -10.61 15.58 28.70
C ALA A 486 -11.66 14.49 28.97
N GLU A 487 -12.62 14.31 28.06
CA GLU A 487 -13.65 13.26 28.16
C GLU A 487 -13.03 11.86 28.27
N MET A 488 -11.99 11.57 27.50
CA MET A 488 -11.29 10.28 27.54
C MET A 488 -10.60 10.02 28.88
N VAL A 489 -10.08 11.05 29.56
CA VAL A 489 -9.50 10.94 30.89
C VAL A 489 -10.61 10.76 31.93
N GLU A 490 -11.71 11.52 31.84
CA GLU A 490 -12.84 11.44 32.77
C GLU A 490 -13.57 10.08 32.68
N ALA A 491 -13.72 9.51 31.48
CA ALA A 491 -14.30 8.19 31.30
C ALA A 491 -13.52 7.04 31.97
N GLN A 492 -12.27 7.27 32.35
CA GLN A 492 -11.46 6.31 33.09
C GLN A 492 -11.52 6.49 34.63
N ALA A 493 -12.08 7.60 35.07
CA ALA A 493 -12.29 7.81 36.52
C ALA A 493 -13.32 6.77 37.00
N PRO A 494 -13.08 6.05 38.13
CA PRO A 494 -14.09 5.18 38.70
C PRO A 494 -15.31 6.03 39.05
N ALA A 495 -16.49 5.53 38.62
CA ALA A 495 -17.77 6.18 38.97
C ALA A 495 -17.78 6.56 40.47
N PRO A 496 -18.23 7.78 40.81
CA PRO A 496 -18.32 8.17 42.23
C PRO A 496 -19.16 7.12 42.95
N ARG A 497 -18.60 6.53 43.99
CA ARG A 497 -19.35 5.65 44.89
C ARG A 497 -20.31 6.55 45.68
N PHE A 498 -21.57 6.58 45.29
CA PHE A 498 -22.65 7.09 46.14
C PHE A 498 -23.01 6.06 47.20
#